data_02ae18d2db1c111e20e6acad1aa78640
#
_entry.id   02ae18d2db1c111e20e6acad1aa78640
#
_cell.length_a   1.000
_cell.length_b   1.000
_cell.length_c   1.000
_cell.angle_alpha   90.00
_cell.angle_beta   90.00
_cell.angle_gamma   90.00
#
_symmetry.space_group_name_H-M   'P 1'
#
loop_
_entity.id
_entity.type
_entity.pdbx_description
1 polymer ?
#
loop_
_entity_poly.entity_id
_entity_poly.type
_entity_poly.pdbx_seq_one_letter_code
_entity_poly.pdbx_strand_id
1 'polypeptide(L)'
;MRKQSDQAQKTLVDNELFNNVLPELQSRYSIDTNKIIYGGYSLGGLAAVYSLYRTNIPSAVFSICGSFWYPEFVNFCKENPVINQNASVYLCNGKTEGIHHHNILDTAPQCAEKIHALIRKQLN
;
A
#
# COMPACT_ATOMS: atom_id res chain seq x y z
N MET A 1 9.88 -2.11 -19.36
CA MET A 1 8.57 -1.62 -19.81
C MET A 1 7.44 -2.02 -18.88
N ARG A 2 7.34 -3.31 -18.50
CA ARG A 2 6.33 -3.79 -17.57
C ARG A 2 6.41 -3.10 -16.19
N LYS A 3 7.62 -2.90 -15.67
CA LYS A 3 7.85 -2.19 -14.39
C LYS A 3 7.32 -0.77 -14.40
N GLN A 4 7.53 -0.03 -15.49
CA GLN A 4 7.07 1.35 -15.60
C GLN A 4 5.56 1.43 -15.70
N SER A 5 4.92 0.51 -16.42
CA SER A 5 3.47 0.41 -16.53
C SER A 5 2.82 0.15 -15.17
N ASP A 6 3.35 -0.83 -14.41
CA ASP A 6 2.82 -1.20 -13.11
C ASP A 6 2.99 -0.07 -12.10
N GLN A 7 4.15 0.59 -12.10
CA GLN A 7 4.43 1.73 -11.24
C GLN A 7 3.48 2.90 -11.57
N ALA A 8 3.25 3.14 -12.86
CA ALA A 8 2.35 4.20 -13.31
C ALA A 8 0.91 3.96 -12.84
N GLN A 9 0.42 2.71 -12.86
CA GLN A 9 -0.93 2.39 -12.40
C GLN A 9 -1.10 2.65 -10.90
N LYS A 10 -0.15 2.23 -10.07
CA LYS A 10 -0.18 2.50 -8.62
C LYS A 10 -0.18 4.00 -8.35
N THR A 11 0.66 4.74 -9.04
CA THR A 11 0.76 6.20 -8.92
C THR A 11 -0.55 6.87 -9.34
N LEU A 12 -1.19 6.38 -10.43
CA LEU A 12 -2.47 6.93 -10.90
C LEU A 12 -3.58 6.76 -9.88
N VAL A 13 -3.68 5.58 -9.23
CA VAL A 13 -4.70 5.35 -8.21
C VAL A 13 -4.52 6.30 -7.03
N ASP A 14 -3.30 6.43 -6.51
CA ASP A 14 -3.02 7.31 -5.38
C ASP A 14 -3.22 8.78 -5.77
N ASN A 15 -2.78 9.19 -6.95
CA ASN A 15 -2.97 10.56 -7.42
C ASN A 15 -4.45 10.90 -7.56
N GLU A 16 -5.26 9.99 -8.10
CA GLU A 16 -6.70 10.21 -8.23
C GLU A 16 -7.35 10.40 -6.86
N LEU A 17 -7.02 9.53 -5.91
CA LEU A 17 -7.58 9.61 -4.57
C LEU A 17 -7.19 10.89 -3.85
N PHE A 18 -5.91 11.23 -3.82
CA PHE A 18 -5.41 12.34 -3.00
C PHE A 18 -5.50 13.69 -3.69
N ASN A 19 -5.46 13.73 -5.01
CA ASN A 19 -5.49 14.99 -5.74
C ASN A 19 -6.87 15.38 -6.27
N ASN A 20 -7.78 14.42 -6.47
CA ASN A 20 -9.11 14.67 -7.04
C ASN A 20 -10.25 14.27 -6.10
N VAL A 21 -10.26 13.02 -5.62
CA VAL A 21 -11.36 12.52 -4.78
C VAL A 21 -11.37 13.22 -3.42
N LEU A 22 -10.24 13.26 -2.73
CA LEU A 22 -10.18 13.88 -1.40
C LEU A 22 -10.50 15.37 -1.42
N PRO A 23 -9.93 16.20 -2.33
CA PRO A 23 -10.33 17.60 -2.41
C PRO A 23 -11.82 17.81 -2.70
N GLU A 24 -12.41 16.97 -3.55
CA GLU A 24 -13.86 17.02 -3.83
C GLU A 24 -14.68 16.75 -2.57
N LEU A 25 -14.29 15.75 -1.79
CA LEU A 25 -14.95 15.43 -0.52
C LEU A 25 -14.78 16.56 0.49
N GLN A 26 -13.60 17.16 0.55
CA GLN A 26 -13.33 18.30 1.44
C GLN A 26 -14.17 19.51 1.07
N SER A 27 -14.50 19.69 -0.21
CA SER A 27 -15.35 20.79 -0.65
C SER A 27 -16.82 20.61 -0.27
N ARG A 28 -17.27 19.37 -0.05
CA ARG A 28 -18.65 19.01 0.24
C ARG A 28 -18.91 18.71 1.71
N TYR A 29 -17.91 18.26 2.43
CA TYR A 29 -18.07 17.77 3.80
C TYR A 29 -17.01 18.38 4.71
N SER A 30 -17.36 18.50 6.00
CA SER A 30 -16.37 18.88 7.01
C SER A 30 -15.53 17.66 7.36
N ILE A 31 -14.30 17.64 6.86
CA ILE A 31 -13.39 16.50 7.04
C ILE A 31 -12.21 16.94 7.91
N ASP A 32 -11.90 16.14 8.94
CA ASP A 32 -10.69 16.34 9.73
C ASP A 32 -9.49 15.78 8.95
N THR A 33 -8.69 16.67 8.39
CA THR A 33 -7.53 16.30 7.57
C THR A 33 -6.43 15.59 8.34
N ASN A 34 -6.50 15.60 9.68
CA ASN A 34 -5.56 14.86 10.53
C ASN A 34 -6.02 13.43 10.82
N LYS A 35 -7.19 13.04 10.32
CA LYS A 35 -7.79 11.73 10.59
C LYS A 35 -8.24 11.06 9.30
N ILE A 36 -7.34 10.93 8.35
CA ILE A 36 -7.63 10.26 7.08
C ILE A 36 -7.06 8.86 7.13
N ILE A 37 -7.91 7.86 6.96
CA ILE A 37 -7.52 6.46 6.95
C ILE A 37 -7.66 5.94 5.51
N TYR A 38 -6.58 5.37 5.02
CA TYR A 38 -6.56 4.77 3.69
C TYR A 38 -6.33 3.27 3.83
N GLY A 39 -7.24 2.49 3.28
CA GLY A 39 -7.08 1.04 3.35
C GLY A 39 -7.71 0.32 2.19
N GLY A 40 -7.41 -0.95 2.08
CA GLY A 40 -7.97 -1.77 1.03
C GLY A 40 -7.69 -3.25 1.20
N TYR A 41 -8.30 -4.01 0.32
CA TYR A 41 -8.17 -5.45 0.22
C TYR A 41 -7.48 -5.82 -1.09
N SER A 42 -6.59 -6.81 -1.05
CA SER A 42 -5.93 -7.35 -2.24
C SER A 42 -5.09 -6.24 -2.94
N LEU A 43 -5.39 -5.90 -4.18
CA LEU A 43 -4.70 -4.80 -4.88
C LEU A 43 -4.94 -3.45 -4.22
N GLY A 44 -6.11 -3.26 -3.60
CA GLY A 44 -6.37 -2.07 -2.80
C GLY A 44 -5.48 -1.99 -1.56
N GLY A 45 -5.17 -3.13 -0.95
CA GLY A 45 -4.20 -3.20 0.15
C GLY A 45 -2.79 -2.86 -0.29
N LEU A 46 -2.41 -3.30 -1.48
CA LEU A 46 -1.13 -2.94 -2.10
C LEU A 46 -1.04 -1.42 -2.30
N ALA A 47 -2.09 -0.82 -2.88
CA ALA A 47 -2.13 0.62 -3.11
C ALA A 47 -2.03 1.41 -1.81
N ALA A 48 -2.70 0.95 -0.75
CA ALA A 48 -2.66 1.60 0.55
C ALA A 48 -1.24 1.61 1.12
N VAL A 49 -0.54 0.47 1.10
CA VAL A 49 0.85 0.40 1.56
C VAL A 49 1.76 1.25 0.68
N TYR A 50 1.55 1.20 -0.63
CA TYR A 50 2.34 2.02 -1.56
C TYR A 50 2.24 3.51 -1.25
N SER A 51 1.07 3.97 -0.76
CA SER A 51 0.88 5.38 -0.41
C SER A 51 1.85 5.86 0.67
N LEU A 52 2.31 4.97 1.56
CA LEU A 52 3.30 5.31 2.59
C LEU A 52 4.61 5.83 1.99
N TYR A 53 4.91 5.40 0.78
CA TYR A 53 6.13 5.79 0.06
C TYR A 53 5.94 7.03 -0.80
N ARG A 54 4.72 7.54 -0.91
CA ARG A 54 4.38 8.61 -1.86
C ARG A 54 3.80 9.86 -1.23
N THR A 55 3.16 9.75 -0.05
CA THR A 55 2.43 10.88 0.53
C THR A 55 2.39 10.79 2.05
N ASN A 56 2.24 11.95 2.71
CA ASN A 56 2.07 12.05 4.16
C ASN A 56 0.60 12.25 4.55
N ILE A 57 -0.33 12.16 3.59
CA ILE A 57 -1.74 12.50 3.84
C ILE A 57 -2.43 11.54 4.80
N PRO A 58 -2.36 10.20 4.64
CA PRO A 58 -3.03 9.31 5.58
C PRO A 58 -2.40 9.37 6.97
N SER A 59 -3.25 9.43 7.99
CA SER A 59 -2.82 9.27 9.38
C SER A 59 -2.79 7.79 9.79
N ALA A 60 -3.46 6.93 9.02
CA ALA A 60 -3.44 5.49 9.20
C ALA A 60 -3.64 4.79 7.87
N VAL A 61 -3.02 3.63 7.73
CA VAL A 61 -3.10 2.79 6.54
C VAL A 61 -3.41 1.37 6.99
N PHE A 62 -4.36 0.70 6.33
CA PHE A 62 -4.56 -0.72 6.55
C PHE A 62 -4.55 -1.49 5.23
N SER A 63 -4.04 -2.73 5.29
CA SER A 63 -4.01 -3.63 4.14
C SER A 63 -4.47 -5.00 4.59
N ILE A 64 -5.54 -5.48 3.97
CA ILE A 64 -6.07 -6.82 4.21
C ILE A 64 -5.75 -7.67 2.99
N CYS A 65 -4.99 -8.73 3.20
CA CYS A 65 -4.54 -9.63 2.13
C CYS A 65 -3.92 -8.87 0.96
N GLY A 66 -3.10 -7.87 1.26
CA GLY A 66 -2.44 -7.05 0.24
C GLY A 66 -1.65 -7.88 -0.75
N SER A 67 -1.72 -7.50 -2.02
CA SER A 67 -1.10 -8.23 -3.12
C SER A 67 0.40 -7.95 -3.20
N PHE A 68 1.13 -8.20 -2.10
CA PHE A 68 2.56 -7.88 -2.00
C PHE A 68 3.44 -8.78 -2.87
N TRP A 69 2.87 -9.85 -3.42
CA TRP A 69 3.47 -10.68 -4.45
C TRP A 69 3.57 -9.97 -5.80
N TYR A 70 2.94 -8.79 -5.95
CA TYR A 70 2.95 -8.02 -7.19
C TYR A 70 4.40 -7.78 -7.64
N PRO A 71 4.70 -7.94 -8.96
CA PRO A 71 6.08 -7.88 -9.44
C PRO A 71 6.82 -6.62 -9.00
N GLU A 72 8.02 -6.82 -8.46
CA GLU A 72 8.96 -5.76 -8.05
C GLU A 72 8.53 -4.95 -6.82
N PHE A 73 7.37 -5.25 -6.20
CA PHE A 73 6.92 -4.43 -5.07
C PHE A 73 7.82 -4.58 -3.85
N VAL A 74 8.22 -5.82 -3.51
CA VAL A 74 9.15 -6.03 -2.38
C VAL A 74 10.46 -5.30 -2.61
N ASN A 75 11.00 -5.38 -3.84
CA ASN A 75 12.23 -4.68 -4.19
C ASN A 75 12.08 -3.16 -4.12
N PHE A 76 10.94 -2.64 -4.58
CA PHE A 76 10.63 -1.22 -4.44
C PHE A 76 10.68 -0.78 -2.98
N CYS A 77 10.08 -1.55 -2.08
CA CYS A 77 10.07 -1.22 -0.66
C CYS A 77 11.45 -1.33 -0.02
N LYS A 78 12.30 -2.22 -0.52
CA LYS A 78 13.70 -2.32 -0.06
C LYS A 78 14.54 -1.12 -0.50
N GLU A 79 14.30 -0.64 -1.71
CA GLU A 79 15.12 0.40 -2.34
C GLU A 79 14.68 1.82 -1.98
N ASN A 80 13.51 1.98 -1.39
CA ASN A 80 12.94 3.29 -1.09
C ASN A 80 12.59 3.43 0.38
N PRO A 81 12.75 4.61 0.97
CA PRO A 81 12.32 4.84 2.35
C PRO A 81 10.82 5.13 2.41
N VAL A 82 10.19 4.75 3.51
CA VAL A 82 8.83 5.20 3.82
C VAL A 82 8.88 6.70 4.08
N ILE A 83 8.08 7.45 3.34
CA ILE A 83 7.95 8.90 3.50
C ILE A 83 7.05 9.23 4.68
N ASN A 84 5.91 8.53 4.81
CA ASN A 84 4.92 8.78 5.83
C ASN A 84 5.28 8.07 7.15
N GLN A 85 6.11 8.70 7.95
CA GLN A 85 6.61 8.14 9.21
C GLN A 85 5.61 8.25 10.36
N ASN A 86 4.55 9.04 10.19
CA ASN A 86 3.59 9.31 11.26
C ASN A 86 2.33 8.44 11.19
N ALA A 87 2.16 7.69 10.12
CA ALA A 87 0.98 6.85 9.96
C ALA A 87 1.02 5.63 10.86
N SER A 88 -0.13 5.29 11.45
CA SER A 88 -0.33 3.98 12.04
C SER A 88 -0.60 2.98 10.91
N VAL A 89 0.03 1.82 10.96
CA VAL A 89 -0.08 0.83 9.88
C VAL A 89 -0.58 -0.50 10.44
N TYR A 90 -1.62 -1.04 9.81
CA TYR A 90 -2.16 -2.36 10.12
C TYR A 90 -2.08 -3.24 8.88
N LEU A 91 -1.40 -4.38 9.00
CA LEU A 91 -1.23 -5.33 7.91
C LEU A 91 -1.74 -6.70 8.35
N CYS A 92 -2.59 -7.30 7.53
CA CYS A 92 -3.13 -8.63 7.79
C CYS A 92 -3.11 -9.44 6.49
N ASN A 93 -2.40 -10.56 6.50
CA ASN A 93 -2.34 -11.49 5.37
C ASN A 93 -2.58 -12.92 5.85
N GLY A 94 -3.30 -13.70 5.06
CA GLY A 94 -3.54 -15.11 5.36
C GLY A 94 -2.27 -15.95 5.19
N LYS A 95 -2.04 -16.90 6.09
CA LYS A 95 -0.85 -17.75 6.06
C LYS A 95 -0.78 -18.63 4.81
N THR A 96 -1.93 -19.01 4.28
CA THR A 96 -2.04 -19.92 3.13
C THR A 96 -2.50 -19.23 1.86
N GLU A 97 -2.58 -17.90 1.90
CA GLU A 97 -2.99 -17.11 0.72
C GLU A 97 -2.04 -17.38 -0.44
N GLY A 98 -2.61 -17.69 -1.61
CA GLY A 98 -1.83 -17.92 -2.83
C GLY A 98 -1.25 -19.32 -2.96
N ILE A 99 -1.30 -20.15 -1.93
CA ILE A 99 -0.75 -21.52 -1.96
C ILE A 99 -1.52 -22.36 -2.99
N HIS A 100 -0.79 -23.23 -3.72
CA HIS A 100 -1.31 -24.12 -4.76
C HIS A 100 -1.71 -23.47 -6.08
N HIS A 101 -1.36 -22.22 -6.30
CA HIS A 101 -1.63 -21.56 -7.58
C HIS A 101 -0.56 -21.85 -8.65
N HIS A 102 0.61 -22.38 -8.26
CA HIS A 102 1.70 -22.73 -9.18
C HIS A 102 2.15 -21.58 -10.09
N ASN A 103 2.08 -20.35 -9.58
CA ASN A 103 2.51 -19.14 -10.27
C ASN A 103 3.02 -18.13 -9.24
N ILE A 104 3.12 -16.86 -9.62
CA ILE A 104 3.63 -15.81 -8.72
C ILE A 104 2.82 -15.70 -7.42
N LEU A 105 1.55 -16.10 -7.43
CA LEU A 105 0.70 -16.08 -6.23
C LEU A 105 1.21 -17.02 -5.13
N ASP A 106 1.96 -18.07 -5.48
CA ASP A 106 2.59 -18.94 -4.49
C ASP A 106 3.60 -18.20 -3.61
N THR A 107 4.09 -17.06 -4.07
CA THR A 107 5.03 -16.25 -3.29
C THR A 107 4.35 -15.32 -2.30
N ALA A 108 3.00 -15.28 -2.25
CA ALA A 108 2.26 -14.34 -1.41
C ALA A 108 2.65 -14.41 0.07
N PRO A 109 2.76 -15.59 0.71
CA PRO A 109 3.17 -15.63 2.13
C PRO A 109 4.56 -15.04 2.37
N GLN A 110 5.52 -15.37 1.54
CA GLN A 110 6.89 -14.87 1.69
C GLN A 110 6.95 -13.37 1.45
N CYS A 111 6.24 -12.88 0.44
CA CYS A 111 6.18 -11.45 0.15
C CYS A 111 5.52 -10.69 1.30
N ALA A 112 4.43 -11.23 1.86
CA ALA A 112 3.77 -10.62 3.00
C ALA A 112 4.71 -10.52 4.20
N GLU A 113 5.43 -11.58 4.53
CA GLU A 113 6.40 -11.56 5.62
C GLU A 113 7.48 -10.51 5.41
N LYS A 114 8.00 -10.41 4.19
CA LYS A 114 9.02 -9.41 3.84
C LYS A 114 8.49 -7.98 3.99
N ILE A 115 7.28 -7.72 3.53
CA ILE A 115 6.67 -6.38 3.64
C ILE A 115 6.41 -6.04 5.10
N HIS A 116 5.86 -6.97 5.89
CA HIS A 116 5.66 -6.76 7.33
C HIS A 116 6.98 -6.37 8.02
N ALA A 117 8.05 -7.12 7.74
CA ALA A 117 9.35 -6.85 8.34
C ALA A 117 9.93 -5.50 7.90
N LEU A 118 9.82 -5.17 6.61
CA LEU A 118 10.33 -3.90 6.07
C LEU A 118 9.60 -2.70 6.65
N ILE A 119 8.27 -2.75 6.71
CA ILE A 119 7.47 -1.66 7.26
C ILE A 119 7.79 -1.47 8.75
N ARG A 120 7.86 -2.57 9.51
CA ARG A 120 8.20 -2.49 10.95
C ARG A 120 9.57 -1.86 11.16
N LYS A 121 10.54 -2.18 10.30
CA LYS A 121 11.90 -1.65 10.40
C LYS A 121 11.97 -0.17 9.99
N GLN A 122 11.21 0.22 8.98
CA GLN A 122 11.26 1.59 8.43
C GLN A 122 10.42 2.60 9.21
N LEU A 123 9.41 2.16 9.94
CA LEU A 123 8.62 3.03 10.81
C LEU A 123 9.24 3.12 12.20
N ASN A 124 9.24 4.32 12.74
CA ASN A 124 9.76 4.58 14.09
C ASN A 124 8.73 4.26 15.16
#